data_a174237c9baf517e218c8e244655d9b9
#
_entry.id   a174237c9baf517e218c8e244655d9b9
#
_cell.length_a   1.000
_cell.length_b   1.000
_cell.length_c   1.000
_cell.angle_alpha   90.00
_cell.angle_beta   90.00
_cell.angle_gamma   90.00
#
_symmetry.space_group_name_H-M   'P 1'
#
loop_
_entity.id
_entity.type
_entity.pdbx_description
1 polymer ?
#
loop_
_entity_poly.entity_id
_entity_poly.type
_entity_poly.pdbx_seq_one_letter_code
_entity_poly.pdbx_strand_id
1 'polypeptide(L)'
;TIEQGGASRTITTMGNGRLDAVSNAIKTYFGITYELSVYEEHAISRGSNSKAATYVGIVHDGKFYWGVGVDEDIIKSSIAALVSAVNKLAAEQHITSGREERIVEIISFIQKNYVDVTLDMLVDTFHLSKPYLSKYIKEKAGMTFQEVVREERMKKARMLLKETNQTVETIAANVGYENVEHFNRLFKKAYEMTPVQFRRQYK
;
A
#
# COMPACT_ATOMS: atom_id res chain seq x y z
N THR A 1 30.38 -5.19 -1.87
CA THR A 1 29.49 -6.37 -1.83
C THR A 1 28.31 -6.07 -0.93
N ILE A 2 27.10 -6.39 -1.38
CA ILE A 2 25.86 -6.30 -0.61
C ILE A 2 25.39 -7.72 -0.33
N GLU A 3 24.97 -7.99 0.89
CA GLU A 3 24.43 -9.27 1.33
C GLU A 3 22.98 -9.09 1.77
N GLN A 4 22.08 -9.91 1.24
CA GLN A 4 20.66 -9.89 1.57
C GLN A 4 20.10 -11.31 1.52
N GLY A 5 19.42 -11.75 2.59
CA GLY A 5 18.77 -13.07 2.64
C GLY A 5 19.69 -14.26 2.35
N GLY A 6 20.97 -14.17 2.68
CA GLY A 6 21.98 -15.20 2.40
C GLY A 6 22.57 -15.17 0.99
N ALA A 7 22.12 -14.28 0.11
CA ALA A 7 22.71 -14.04 -1.20
C ALA A 7 23.66 -12.85 -1.16
N SER A 8 24.83 -12.98 -1.79
CA SER A 8 25.86 -11.95 -1.89
C SER A 8 26.01 -11.48 -3.33
N ARG A 9 26.03 -10.16 -3.56
CA ARG A 9 26.24 -9.57 -4.87
C ARG A 9 27.24 -8.42 -4.81
N THR A 10 28.19 -8.41 -5.73
CA THR A 10 29.17 -7.33 -5.88
C THR A 10 28.70 -6.35 -6.93
N ILE A 11 28.66 -5.06 -6.57
CA ILE A 11 28.28 -3.95 -7.44
C ILE A 11 29.43 -2.95 -7.43
N THR A 12 29.80 -2.47 -8.61
CA THR A 12 30.81 -1.41 -8.78
C THR A 12 30.08 -0.13 -9.14
N THR A 13 30.33 0.93 -8.37
CA THR A 13 29.78 2.28 -8.59
C THR A 13 30.84 3.33 -8.36
N MET A 14 30.63 4.53 -8.92
CA MET A 14 31.44 5.71 -8.70
C MET A 14 30.67 6.73 -7.84
N GLY A 15 31.40 7.59 -7.14
CA GLY A 15 30.86 8.69 -6.34
C GLY A 15 31.94 9.71 -6.03
N ASN A 16 31.55 10.90 -5.56
CA ASN A 16 32.47 11.98 -5.16
C ASN A 16 33.26 11.66 -3.86
N GLY A 17 33.02 10.48 -3.28
CA GLY A 17 33.67 9.96 -2.10
C GLY A 17 33.18 8.56 -1.78
N ARG A 18 33.77 7.94 -0.74
CA ARG A 18 33.45 6.55 -0.39
C ARG A 18 31.99 6.36 0.01
N LEU A 19 31.44 7.28 0.82
CA LEU A 19 30.04 7.20 1.24
C LEU A 19 29.06 7.41 0.07
N ASP A 20 29.37 8.35 -0.82
CA ASP A 20 28.57 8.60 -2.02
C ASP A 20 28.58 7.39 -2.97
N ALA A 21 29.75 6.76 -3.18
CA ALA A 21 29.84 5.52 -3.96
C ALA A 21 29.00 4.38 -3.35
N VAL A 22 29.01 4.21 -2.03
CA VAL A 22 28.18 3.22 -1.34
C VAL A 22 26.69 3.58 -1.48
N SER A 23 26.33 4.85 -1.32
CA SER A 23 24.97 5.34 -1.53
C SER A 23 24.46 5.02 -2.93
N ASN A 24 25.27 5.30 -3.96
CA ASN A 24 24.93 5.00 -5.36
C ASN A 24 24.79 3.48 -5.61
N ALA A 25 25.63 2.64 -4.95
CA ALA A 25 25.48 1.20 -5.02
C ALA A 25 24.15 0.72 -4.43
N ILE A 26 23.75 1.25 -3.27
CA ILE A 26 22.49 0.93 -2.60
C ILE A 26 21.30 1.36 -3.48
N LYS A 27 21.29 2.60 -3.99
CA LYS A 27 20.26 3.11 -4.89
C LYS A 27 20.06 2.22 -6.12
N THR A 28 21.18 1.86 -6.77
CA THR A 28 21.18 1.01 -7.97
C THR A 28 20.68 -0.40 -7.69
N TYR A 29 21.10 -0.99 -6.57
CA TYR A 29 20.77 -2.39 -6.25
C TYR A 29 19.31 -2.57 -5.84
N PHE A 30 18.80 -1.66 -5.01
CA PHE A 30 17.46 -1.76 -4.45
C PHE A 30 16.40 -0.98 -5.26
N GLY A 31 16.81 -0.21 -6.29
CA GLY A 31 15.90 0.61 -7.09
C GLY A 31 15.24 1.73 -6.28
N ILE A 32 15.89 2.21 -5.20
CA ILE A 32 15.36 3.25 -4.31
C ILE A 32 16.00 4.60 -4.61
N THR A 33 15.23 5.66 -4.39
CA THR A 33 15.71 7.04 -4.56
C THR A 33 15.71 7.75 -3.21
N TYR A 34 16.75 8.47 -2.90
CA TYR A 34 16.85 9.38 -1.76
C TYR A 34 18.02 10.36 -1.97
N GLU A 35 18.00 11.45 -1.25
CA GLU A 35 19.11 12.40 -1.19
C GLU A 35 19.81 12.29 0.15
N LEU A 36 21.15 12.32 0.16
CA LEU A 36 21.96 12.40 1.36
C LEU A 36 22.00 13.87 1.78
N SER A 37 21.31 14.20 2.87
CA SER A 37 21.08 15.60 3.27
C SER A 37 21.97 16.02 4.43
N VAL A 38 22.25 15.12 5.36
CA VAL A 38 23.05 15.42 6.56
C VAL A 38 24.10 14.34 6.76
N TYR A 39 25.29 14.79 7.09
CA TYR A 39 26.42 13.93 7.49
C TYR A 39 27.21 14.63 8.61
N GLU A 40 27.27 14.02 9.77
CA GLU A 40 27.99 14.51 10.94
C GLU A 40 28.74 13.39 11.62
N GLU A 41 29.94 13.70 12.11
CA GLU A 41 30.82 12.79 12.82
C GLU A 41 31.28 13.36 14.14
N HIS A 42 31.27 12.52 15.17
CA HIS A 42 31.75 12.88 16.50
C HIS A 42 32.63 11.76 17.10
N ALA A 43 33.77 12.12 17.67
CA ALA A 43 34.54 11.20 18.51
C ALA A 43 33.80 11.04 19.85
N ILE A 44 33.42 9.80 20.20
CA ILE A 44 32.71 9.49 21.46
C ILE A 44 33.61 9.00 22.58
N SER A 45 34.89 8.81 22.30
CA SER A 45 35.89 8.42 23.30
C SER A 45 37.21 9.11 22.99
N ARG A 46 38.10 9.11 23.98
CA ARG A 46 39.47 9.67 23.86
C ARG A 46 40.52 8.55 23.83
N GLY A 47 41.62 8.76 23.12
CA GLY A 47 42.74 7.83 23.03
C GLY A 47 42.86 7.12 21.69
N SER A 48 43.82 6.19 21.58
CA SER A 48 44.14 5.49 20.33
C SER A 48 43.02 4.55 19.83
N ASN A 49 42.13 4.11 20.74
CA ASN A 49 40.97 3.26 20.43
C ASN A 49 39.67 4.06 20.46
N SER A 50 39.75 5.34 20.04
CA SER A 50 38.56 6.20 19.97
C SER A 50 37.58 5.69 18.96
N LYS A 51 36.29 5.63 19.34
CA LYS A 51 35.18 5.33 18.42
C LYS A 51 34.60 6.60 17.85
N ALA A 52 34.25 6.56 16.59
CA ALA A 52 33.45 7.59 15.91
C ALA A 52 31.97 7.21 15.93
N ALA A 53 31.12 8.18 16.27
CA ALA A 53 29.72 8.11 16.01
C ALA A 53 29.41 8.97 14.79
N THR A 54 28.84 8.35 13.78
CA THR A 54 28.42 9.03 12.54
C THR A 54 26.90 9.09 12.49
N TYR A 55 26.37 10.26 12.12
CA TYR A 55 24.97 10.52 11.92
C TYR A 55 24.73 10.80 10.42
N VAL A 56 23.83 10.07 9.81
CA VAL A 56 23.45 10.25 8.41
C VAL A 56 21.95 10.53 8.32
N GLY A 57 21.60 11.64 7.68
CA GLY A 57 20.22 11.98 7.32
C GLY A 57 20.03 11.84 5.83
N ILE A 58 19.04 11.03 5.41
CA ILE A 58 18.59 10.93 4.03
C ILE A 58 17.18 11.47 3.90
N VAL A 59 16.85 12.02 2.72
CA VAL A 59 15.52 12.55 2.39
C VAL A 59 14.94 11.75 1.23
N HIS A 60 13.69 11.31 1.39
CA HIS A 60 12.90 10.67 0.36
C HIS A 60 11.46 11.22 0.43
N ASP A 61 10.95 11.74 -0.69
CA ASP A 61 9.62 12.37 -0.79
C ASP A 61 9.34 13.41 0.33
N GLY A 62 10.36 14.24 0.63
CA GLY A 62 10.27 15.30 1.62
C GLY A 62 10.35 14.85 3.08
N LYS A 63 10.51 13.55 3.33
CA LYS A 63 10.62 12.98 4.68
C LYS A 63 12.06 12.62 5.02
N PHE A 64 12.47 12.92 6.28
CA PHE A 64 13.80 12.60 6.80
C PHE A 64 13.86 11.23 7.46
N TYR A 65 14.92 10.47 7.14
CA TYR A 65 15.28 9.20 7.80
C TYR A 65 16.69 9.30 8.34
N TRP A 66 16.83 9.12 9.65
CA TRP A 66 18.08 9.25 10.35
C TRP A 66 18.69 7.87 10.65
N GLY A 67 19.99 7.74 10.41
CA GLY A 67 20.78 6.59 10.80
C GLY A 67 21.97 6.98 11.65
N VAL A 68 22.38 6.08 12.51
CA VAL A 68 23.58 6.22 13.37
C VAL A 68 24.44 4.98 13.21
N GLY A 69 25.73 5.19 13.11
CA GLY A 69 26.75 4.14 13.13
C GLY A 69 27.83 4.48 14.13
N VAL A 70 28.38 3.46 14.79
CA VAL A 70 29.50 3.60 15.75
C VAL A 70 30.54 2.54 15.44
N ASP A 71 31.78 2.95 15.14
CA ASP A 71 32.91 2.05 14.88
C ASP A 71 34.22 2.77 15.21
N GLU A 72 35.29 2.02 15.38
CA GLU A 72 36.67 2.56 15.47
C GLU A 72 37.13 3.08 14.10
N ASP A 73 36.66 2.48 13.02
CA ASP A 73 36.85 2.93 11.64
C ASP A 73 35.73 3.89 11.22
N ILE A 74 36.07 5.13 10.95
CA ILE A 74 35.16 6.20 10.55
C ILE A 74 34.38 5.85 9.28
N ILE A 75 34.96 5.08 8.36
CA ILE A 75 34.29 4.66 7.12
C ILE A 75 33.22 3.60 7.42
N LYS A 76 33.54 2.66 8.31
CA LYS A 76 32.58 1.65 8.75
C LYS A 76 31.44 2.28 9.52
N SER A 77 31.71 3.23 10.41
CA SER A 77 30.69 3.97 11.15
C SER A 77 29.77 4.74 10.20
N SER A 78 30.32 5.40 9.17
CA SER A 78 29.56 6.12 8.14
C SER A 78 28.68 5.22 7.29
N ILE A 79 29.20 4.06 6.86
CA ILE A 79 28.43 3.07 6.10
C ILE A 79 27.31 2.47 6.98
N ALA A 80 27.61 2.15 8.24
CA ALA A 80 26.60 1.65 9.17
C ALA A 80 25.47 2.66 9.42
N ALA A 81 25.81 3.95 9.54
CA ALA A 81 24.83 5.03 9.65
C ALA A 81 23.95 5.13 8.40
N LEU A 82 24.54 5.11 7.21
CA LEU A 82 23.78 5.13 5.95
C LEU A 82 22.84 3.92 5.83
N VAL A 83 23.35 2.71 6.08
CA VAL A 83 22.54 1.48 6.05
C VAL A 83 21.38 1.56 7.06
N SER A 84 21.64 2.08 8.27
CA SER A 84 20.59 2.29 9.28
C SER A 84 19.48 3.24 8.80
N ALA A 85 19.83 4.35 8.15
CA ALA A 85 18.86 5.29 7.58
C ALA A 85 18.05 4.65 6.44
N VAL A 86 18.72 3.94 5.52
CA VAL A 86 18.09 3.24 4.40
C VAL A 86 17.16 2.12 4.86
N ASN A 87 17.52 1.37 5.90
CA ASN A 87 16.66 0.34 6.46
C ASN A 87 15.36 0.91 7.04
N LYS A 88 15.39 2.10 7.64
CA LYS A 88 14.19 2.79 8.11
C LYS A 88 13.29 3.22 6.94
N LEU A 89 13.88 3.78 5.88
CA LEU A 89 13.16 4.10 4.64
C LEU A 89 12.53 2.84 4.04
N ALA A 90 13.29 1.76 3.87
CA ALA A 90 12.81 0.50 3.31
C ALA A 90 11.69 -0.13 4.15
N ALA A 91 11.81 -0.13 5.48
CA ALA A 91 10.77 -0.63 6.38
C ALA A 91 9.46 0.15 6.22
N GLU A 92 9.53 1.47 6.06
CA GLU A 92 8.35 2.30 5.84
C GLU A 92 7.73 2.07 4.46
N GLN A 93 8.53 1.93 3.41
CA GLN A 93 8.04 1.60 2.06
C GLN A 93 7.36 0.21 2.05
N HIS A 94 7.91 -0.78 2.72
CA HIS A 94 7.27 -2.09 2.87
C HIS A 94 5.93 -2.01 3.61
N ILE A 95 5.84 -1.20 4.66
CA ILE A 95 4.58 -0.95 5.37
C ILE A 95 3.57 -0.26 4.45
N THR A 96 4.02 0.68 3.61
CA THR A 96 3.14 1.42 2.68
C THR A 96 2.68 0.51 1.54
N SER A 97 3.58 -0.25 0.90
CA SER A 97 3.21 -1.20 -0.16
C SER A 97 2.29 -2.31 0.37
N GLY A 98 2.58 -2.89 1.52
CA GLY A 98 1.71 -3.88 2.16
C GLY A 98 0.33 -3.33 2.53
N ARG A 99 0.20 -2.02 2.81
CA ARG A 99 -1.11 -1.38 3.03
C ARG A 99 -1.87 -1.14 1.73
N GLU A 100 -1.18 -0.79 0.64
CA GLU A 100 -1.80 -0.62 -0.68
C GLU A 100 -2.23 -1.96 -1.28
N GLU A 101 -1.42 -3.00 -1.15
CA GLU A 101 -1.79 -4.37 -1.53
C GLU A 101 -3.01 -4.85 -0.73
N ARG A 102 -3.07 -4.57 0.56
CA ARG A 102 -4.17 -4.98 1.43
C ARG A 102 -5.52 -4.36 1.06
N ILE A 103 -5.58 -3.10 0.59
CA ILE A 103 -6.86 -2.54 0.12
C ILE A 103 -7.32 -3.21 -1.18
N VAL A 104 -6.41 -3.56 -2.08
CA VAL A 104 -6.73 -4.29 -3.31
C VAL A 104 -7.29 -5.67 -2.98
N GLU A 105 -6.70 -6.38 -2.02
CA GLU A 105 -7.21 -7.68 -1.55
C GLU A 105 -8.60 -7.57 -0.93
N ILE A 106 -8.84 -6.55 -0.07
CA ILE A 106 -10.16 -6.28 0.54
C ILE A 106 -11.21 -5.99 -0.54
N ILE A 107 -10.90 -5.12 -1.50
CA ILE A 107 -11.83 -4.80 -2.59
C ILE A 107 -12.09 -6.04 -3.46
N SER A 108 -11.05 -6.80 -3.79
CA SER A 108 -11.20 -8.05 -4.54
C SER A 108 -12.07 -9.08 -3.82
N PHE A 109 -11.94 -9.18 -2.48
CA PHE A 109 -12.80 -10.03 -1.67
C PHE A 109 -14.26 -9.58 -1.71
N ILE A 110 -14.52 -8.27 -1.58
CA ILE A 110 -15.87 -7.70 -1.71
C ILE A 110 -16.44 -8.00 -3.10
N GLN A 111 -15.65 -7.84 -4.16
CA GLN A 111 -16.07 -8.10 -5.54
C GLN A 111 -16.40 -9.57 -5.82
N LYS A 112 -15.74 -10.49 -5.15
CA LYS A 112 -16.04 -11.93 -5.26
C LYS A 112 -17.28 -12.34 -4.48
N ASN A 113 -17.55 -11.69 -3.35
CA ASN A 113 -18.58 -12.08 -2.39
C ASN A 113 -19.72 -11.04 -2.28
N TYR A 114 -19.90 -10.16 -3.26
CA TYR A 114 -20.77 -8.97 -3.20
C TYR A 114 -22.24 -9.26 -2.84
N VAL A 115 -22.71 -10.49 -3.05
CA VAL A 115 -24.11 -10.87 -2.79
C VAL A 115 -24.42 -10.88 -1.29
N ASP A 116 -23.53 -11.44 -0.47
CA ASP A 116 -23.74 -11.70 0.96
C ASP A 116 -22.61 -11.19 1.85
N VAL A 117 -21.64 -10.46 1.28
CA VAL A 117 -20.48 -9.97 2.03
C VAL A 117 -20.89 -9.06 3.19
N THR A 118 -20.35 -9.36 4.36
CA THR A 118 -20.50 -8.56 5.57
C THR A 118 -19.16 -8.02 6.07
N LEU A 119 -19.22 -7.00 6.93
CA LEU A 119 -18.01 -6.48 7.55
C LEU A 119 -17.37 -7.52 8.50
N ASP A 120 -18.17 -8.42 9.08
CA ASP A 120 -17.69 -9.53 9.92
C ASP A 120 -16.86 -10.53 9.11
N MET A 121 -17.30 -10.87 7.91
CA MET A 121 -16.51 -11.72 7.01
C MET A 121 -15.14 -11.11 6.70
N LEU A 122 -15.07 -9.78 6.54
CA LEU A 122 -13.78 -9.09 6.38
C LEU A 122 -12.93 -9.14 7.66
N VAL A 123 -13.54 -8.97 8.84
CA VAL A 123 -12.85 -9.11 10.14
C VAL A 123 -12.21 -10.48 10.25
N ASP A 124 -12.97 -11.54 9.97
CA ASP A 124 -12.50 -12.93 10.10
C ASP A 124 -11.42 -13.26 9.06
N THR A 125 -11.59 -12.76 7.81
CA THR A 125 -10.65 -13.04 6.72
C THR A 125 -9.31 -12.27 6.86
N PHE A 126 -9.38 -11.00 7.24
CA PHE A 126 -8.21 -10.12 7.28
C PHE A 126 -7.63 -9.91 8.69
N HIS A 127 -8.27 -10.48 9.72
CA HIS A 127 -7.87 -10.37 11.13
C HIS A 127 -7.72 -8.92 11.61
N LEU A 128 -8.64 -8.05 11.19
CA LEU A 128 -8.66 -6.63 11.50
C LEU A 128 -9.96 -6.28 12.23
N SER A 129 -9.92 -5.32 13.16
CA SER A 129 -11.14 -4.89 13.85
C SER A 129 -12.12 -4.14 12.94
N LYS A 130 -13.43 -4.25 13.21
CA LYS A 130 -14.48 -3.52 12.46
C LYS A 130 -14.23 -2.01 12.35
N PRO A 131 -13.89 -1.30 13.45
CA PRO A 131 -13.62 0.13 13.38
C PRO A 131 -12.43 0.45 12.47
N TYR A 132 -11.37 -0.36 12.54
CA TYR A 132 -10.20 -0.19 11.69
C TYR A 132 -10.55 -0.42 10.21
N LEU A 133 -11.23 -1.52 9.87
CA LEU A 133 -11.65 -1.84 8.49
C LEU A 133 -12.53 -0.73 7.91
N SER A 134 -13.54 -0.26 8.67
CA SER A 134 -14.44 0.81 8.22
C SER A 134 -13.68 2.10 7.90
N LYS A 135 -12.77 2.51 8.78
CA LYS A 135 -11.92 3.68 8.59
C LYS A 135 -10.97 3.49 7.42
N TYR A 136 -10.30 2.34 7.36
CA TYR A 136 -9.29 2.01 6.36
C TYR A 136 -9.88 1.98 4.94
N ILE A 137 -11.03 1.29 4.75
CA ILE A 137 -11.74 1.27 3.45
C ILE A 137 -12.12 2.69 3.03
N LYS A 138 -12.69 3.49 3.95
CA LYS A 138 -13.10 4.87 3.65
C LYS A 138 -11.91 5.76 3.26
N GLU A 139 -10.78 5.64 3.97
CA GLU A 139 -9.57 6.42 3.69
C GLU A 139 -8.89 6.02 2.36
N LYS A 140 -8.87 4.72 2.05
CA LYS A 140 -8.15 4.21 0.87
C LYS A 140 -9.00 4.14 -0.39
N ALA A 141 -10.28 3.76 -0.28
CA ALA A 141 -11.20 3.68 -1.41
C ALA A 141 -12.03 4.96 -1.63
N GLY A 142 -11.99 5.93 -0.69
CA GLY A 142 -12.82 7.13 -0.73
C GLY A 142 -14.30 6.89 -0.44
N MET A 143 -14.70 5.63 -0.20
CA MET A 143 -16.07 5.16 -0.01
C MET A 143 -16.18 4.28 1.23
N THR A 144 -17.35 4.28 1.85
CA THR A 144 -17.64 3.33 2.95
C THR A 144 -17.78 1.91 2.41
N PHE A 145 -17.60 0.90 3.29
CA PHE A 145 -17.82 -0.51 2.94
C PHE A 145 -19.18 -0.73 2.23
N GLN A 146 -20.26 -0.15 2.78
CA GLN A 146 -21.61 -0.29 2.20
C GLN A 146 -21.73 0.35 0.81
N GLU A 147 -21.02 1.45 0.58
CA GLU A 147 -20.99 2.10 -0.74
C GLU A 147 -20.23 1.25 -1.76
N VAL A 148 -19.10 0.65 -1.38
CA VAL A 148 -18.35 -0.27 -2.25
C VAL A 148 -19.21 -1.49 -2.63
N VAL A 149 -19.86 -2.14 -1.66
CA VAL A 149 -20.73 -3.29 -1.91
C VAL A 149 -21.90 -2.89 -2.83
N ARG A 150 -22.56 -1.76 -2.54
CA ARG A 150 -23.67 -1.26 -3.36
C ARG A 150 -23.24 -0.97 -4.79
N GLU A 151 -22.11 -0.34 -4.99
CA GLU A 151 -21.59 -0.05 -6.33
C GLU A 151 -21.33 -1.33 -7.11
N GLU A 152 -20.73 -2.35 -6.48
CA GLU A 152 -20.46 -3.62 -7.15
C GLU A 152 -21.77 -4.37 -7.50
N ARG A 153 -22.74 -4.40 -6.60
CA ARG A 153 -24.08 -4.96 -6.86
C ARG A 153 -24.77 -4.27 -8.04
N MET A 154 -24.68 -2.94 -8.11
CA MET A 154 -25.26 -2.16 -9.22
C MET A 154 -24.54 -2.43 -10.55
N LYS A 155 -23.22 -2.54 -10.56
CA LYS A 155 -22.43 -2.93 -11.73
C LYS A 155 -22.85 -4.30 -12.26
N LYS A 156 -23.01 -5.29 -11.39
CA LYS A 156 -23.46 -6.65 -11.75
C LYS A 156 -24.90 -6.66 -12.25
N ALA A 157 -25.79 -5.93 -11.59
CA ALA A 157 -27.17 -5.79 -12.05
C ALA A 157 -27.26 -5.20 -13.47
N ARG A 158 -26.47 -4.17 -13.75
CA ARG A 158 -26.38 -3.56 -15.08
C ARG A 158 -25.94 -4.56 -16.15
N MET A 159 -24.94 -5.38 -15.85
CA MET A 159 -24.47 -6.44 -16.77
C MET A 159 -25.58 -7.46 -17.04
N LEU A 160 -26.24 -7.97 -15.99
CA LEU A 160 -27.32 -8.95 -16.10
C LEU A 160 -28.53 -8.42 -16.89
N LEU A 161 -28.88 -7.15 -16.69
CA LEU A 161 -29.95 -6.48 -17.45
C LEU A 161 -29.63 -6.42 -18.94
N LYS A 162 -28.37 -6.22 -19.32
CA LYS A 162 -27.93 -6.13 -20.71
C LYS A 162 -27.75 -7.50 -21.36
N GLU A 163 -27.23 -8.46 -20.64
CA GLU A 163 -26.76 -9.74 -21.19
C GLU A 163 -27.80 -10.87 -21.08
N THR A 164 -28.82 -10.72 -20.20
CA THR A 164 -29.78 -11.78 -19.93
C THR A 164 -31.24 -11.33 -20.13
N ASN A 165 -32.15 -12.30 -20.24
CA ASN A 165 -33.62 -12.08 -20.25
C ASN A 165 -34.28 -12.26 -18.86
N GLN A 166 -33.47 -12.37 -17.79
CA GLN A 166 -34.00 -12.54 -16.43
C GLN A 166 -34.90 -11.38 -16.03
N THR A 167 -35.92 -11.65 -15.22
CA THR A 167 -36.78 -10.59 -14.68
C THR A 167 -36.01 -9.63 -13.77
N VAL A 168 -36.55 -8.44 -13.54
CA VAL A 168 -35.93 -7.46 -12.65
C VAL A 168 -35.83 -7.99 -11.21
N GLU A 169 -36.87 -8.73 -10.78
CA GLU A 169 -36.97 -9.38 -9.48
C GLU A 169 -35.88 -10.42 -9.32
N THR A 170 -35.66 -11.28 -10.33
CA THR A 170 -34.63 -12.28 -10.34
C THR A 170 -33.24 -11.64 -10.29
N ILE A 171 -33.01 -10.57 -11.05
CA ILE A 171 -31.74 -9.85 -11.04
C ILE A 171 -31.52 -9.20 -9.68
N ALA A 172 -32.53 -8.55 -9.08
CA ALA A 172 -32.42 -7.97 -7.76
C ALA A 172 -31.99 -9.01 -6.71
N ALA A 173 -32.64 -10.19 -6.70
CA ALA A 173 -32.28 -11.29 -5.82
C ALA A 173 -30.85 -11.80 -6.08
N ASN A 174 -30.45 -12.00 -7.33
CA ASN A 174 -29.12 -12.48 -7.72
C ASN A 174 -27.99 -11.52 -7.33
N VAL A 175 -28.27 -10.24 -7.17
CA VAL A 175 -27.28 -9.26 -6.74
C VAL A 175 -27.41 -8.88 -5.25
N GLY A 176 -28.17 -9.67 -4.47
CA GLY A 176 -28.25 -9.55 -3.02
C GLY A 176 -29.26 -8.53 -2.50
N TYR A 177 -30.37 -8.28 -3.24
CA TYR A 177 -31.50 -7.47 -2.77
C TYR A 177 -32.76 -8.32 -2.63
N GLU A 178 -33.23 -8.50 -1.40
CA GLU A 178 -34.51 -9.17 -1.12
C GLU A 178 -35.73 -8.31 -1.52
N ASN A 179 -35.58 -6.98 -1.41
CA ASN A 179 -36.64 -6.02 -1.75
C ASN A 179 -36.38 -5.37 -3.10
N VAL A 180 -37.22 -5.71 -4.09
CA VAL A 180 -37.10 -5.20 -5.47
C VAL A 180 -37.36 -3.70 -5.57
N GLU A 181 -38.23 -3.13 -4.73
CA GLU A 181 -38.51 -1.70 -4.75
C GLU A 181 -37.30 -0.90 -4.26
N HIS A 182 -36.64 -1.41 -3.22
CA HIS A 182 -35.37 -0.84 -2.75
C HIS A 182 -34.31 -0.90 -3.83
N PHE A 183 -34.17 -2.05 -4.50
CA PHE A 183 -33.26 -2.21 -5.63
C PHE A 183 -33.56 -1.20 -6.76
N ASN A 184 -34.83 -1.06 -7.18
CA ASN A 184 -35.24 -0.13 -8.23
C ASN A 184 -34.84 1.32 -7.90
N ARG A 185 -35.05 1.75 -6.65
CA ARG A 185 -34.62 3.10 -6.19
C ARG A 185 -33.14 3.30 -6.28
N LEU A 186 -32.36 2.32 -5.82
CA LEU A 186 -30.89 2.39 -5.86
C LEU A 186 -30.37 2.36 -7.29
N PHE A 187 -30.92 1.52 -8.15
CA PHE A 187 -30.55 1.44 -9.55
C PHE A 187 -30.84 2.75 -10.29
N LYS A 188 -32.05 3.33 -10.06
CA LYS A 188 -32.39 4.63 -10.63
C LYS A 188 -31.48 5.75 -10.12
N LYS A 189 -31.08 5.71 -8.86
CA LYS A 189 -30.09 6.66 -8.30
C LYS A 189 -28.72 6.53 -8.94
N ALA A 190 -28.29 5.31 -9.25
CA ALA A 190 -26.97 5.04 -9.81
C ALA A 190 -26.85 5.34 -11.32
N TYR A 191 -27.95 5.12 -12.08
CA TYR A 191 -27.94 5.20 -13.55
C TYR A 191 -28.97 6.16 -14.14
N GLU A 192 -29.67 6.95 -13.31
CA GLU A 192 -30.69 7.95 -13.67
C GLU A 192 -31.91 7.38 -14.39
N MET A 193 -32.01 6.05 -14.52
CA MET A 193 -33.11 5.34 -15.16
C MET A 193 -33.48 4.06 -14.39
N THR A 194 -34.76 3.61 -14.54
CA THR A 194 -35.19 2.35 -13.94
C THR A 194 -34.53 1.15 -14.65
N PRO A 195 -34.46 -0.03 -14.00
CA PRO A 195 -33.93 -1.25 -14.64
C PRO A 195 -34.66 -1.60 -15.96
N VAL A 196 -35.97 -1.40 -16.01
CA VAL A 196 -36.76 -1.65 -17.22
C VAL A 196 -36.42 -0.67 -18.34
N GLN A 197 -36.28 0.62 -18.01
CA GLN A 197 -35.84 1.64 -18.98
C GLN A 197 -34.44 1.36 -19.49
N PHE A 198 -33.52 0.99 -18.57
CA PHE A 198 -32.16 0.62 -18.93
C PHE A 198 -32.13 -0.55 -19.91
N ARG A 199 -32.88 -1.61 -19.64
CA ARG A 199 -32.98 -2.76 -20.56
C ARG A 199 -33.49 -2.38 -21.94
N ARG A 200 -34.53 -1.56 -22.03
CA ARG A 200 -35.08 -1.10 -23.33
C ARG A 200 -34.05 -0.31 -24.15
N GLN A 201 -33.17 0.42 -23.48
CA GLN A 201 -32.22 1.30 -24.15
C GLN A 201 -30.96 0.59 -24.58
N TYR A 202 -30.51 -0.42 -23.85
CA TYR A 202 -29.19 -1.03 -24.03
C TYR A 202 -29.21 -2.51 -24.43
N LYS A 203 -30.36 -3.08 -24.63
CA LYS A 203 -30.59 -4.41 -25.16
C LYS A 203 -31.36 -4.39 -26.47
#